data_01411bea0f746fc089634f8d6d910f5b
#
_entry.id   01411bea0f746fc089634f8d6d910f5b
#
_cell.length_a   1.000
_cell.length_b   1.000
_cell.length_c   1.000
_cell.angle_alpha   90.00
_cell.angle_beta   90.00
_cell.angle_gamma   90.00
#
_symmetry.space_group_name_H-M   'P 1'
#
loop_
_entity.id
_entity.type
_entity.pdbx_description
1 polymer ?
#
loop_
_entity_poly.entity_id
_entity_poly.type
_entity_poly.pdbx_seq_one_letter_code
_entity_poly.pdbx_strand_id
1 'polypeptide(L)'
;DDVVVATKAGLLRNREGEWLTHGDPDYIRNQVLCSLDRLGVDEIDLYQFHRPDPDTPFEDSIAAFAELQDQGLVNHLGLSNVTVEQLDAAREQIDVATVQVRYNVVNRDNEDVLQACEDAGIGFIPWVPLRKGEYGDMADVLGDVAAAHDATRPQIALAWLLAHSPVTLPIPGTSSFDHLEANVAASGIDLSDGEYRRLVDAA
;
A
#
# COMPACT_ATOMS: atom_id res chain seq x y z
N ASP A 1 15.81 16.45 0.02
CA ASP A 1 16.06 15.03 -0.31
C ASP A 1 14.94 14.57 -1.25
N ASP A 2 15.28 13.69 -2.22
CA ASP A 2 14.37 13.27 -3.28
C ASP A 2 13.53 12.02 -2.90
N VAL A 3 13.41 11.72 -1.60
CA VAL A 3 12.71 10.52 -1.08
C VAL A 3 11.51 10.95 -0.25
N VAL A 4 10.33 10.43 -0.58
CA VAL A 4 9.10 10.60 0.19
C VAL A 4 9.10 9.65 1.39
N VAL A 5 9.02 10.19 2.60
CA VAL A 5 8.96 9.41 3.84
C VAL A 5 7.51 9.24 4.27
N ALA A 6 7.03 7.99 4.33
CA ALA A 6 5.67 7.66 4.73
C ALA A 6 5.62 6.98 6.11
N THR A 7 4.68 7.41 6.96
CA THR A 7 4.36 6.72 8.21
C THR A 7 2.85 6.72 8.49
N LYS A 8 2.41 6.10 9.58
CA LYS A 8 0.99 5.83 9.81
C LYS A 8 0.58 6.04 11.27
N ALA A 9 -0.72 6.34 11.49
CA ALA A 9 -1.40 6.18 12.77
C ALA A 9 -2.69 5.37 12.59
N GLY A 10 -3.26 4.88 13.69
CA GLY A 10 -4.52 4.11 13.67
C GLY A 10 -4.35 2.63 14.05
N LEU A 11 -3.12 2.18 14.36
CA LEU A 11 -2.86 0.87 14.97
C LEU A 11 -1.96 1.01 16.20
N LEU A 12 -2.33 0.27 17.23
CA LEU A 12 -1.56 0.05 18.44
C LEU A 12 -1.06 -1.40 18.50
N ARG A 13 -0.03 -1.62 19.28
CA ARG A 13 0.42 -2.97 19.60
C ARG A 13 0.39 -3.15 21.13
N ASN A 14 -0.38 -4.13 21.59
CA ASN A 14 -0.45 -4.41 23.02
C ASN A 14 0.79 -5.19 23.50
N ARG A 15 0.85 -5.46 24.79
CA ARG A 15 1.98 -6.15 25.40
C ARG A 15 2.13 -7.60 24.89
N GLU A 16 1.04 -8.22 24.50
CA GLU A 16 0.98 -9.57 23.96
C GLU A 16 1.39 -9.62 22.49
N GLY A 17 1.58 -8.44 21.86
CA GLY A 17 2.01 -8.30 20.47
C GLY A 17 0.85 -8.31 19.47
N GLU A 18 -0.40 -8.20 19.93
CA GLU A 18 -1.58 -8.10 19.06
C GLU A 18 -1.73 -6.70 18.52
N TRP A 19 -2.27 -6.60 17.29
CA TRP A 19 -2.62 -5.34 16.67
C TRP A 19 -4.05 -4.92 17.03
N LEU A 20 -4.19 -3.71 17.58
CA LEU A 20 -5.46 -3.11 17.94
C LEU A 20 -5.69 -1.88 17.08
N THR A 21 -6.90 -1.75 16.49
CA THR A 21 -7.31 -0.51 15.83
C THR A 21 -7.51 0.60 16.85
N HIS A 22 -7.21 1.84 16.47
CA HIS A 22 -7.42 3.00 17.32
C HIS A 22 -7.53 4.26 16.47
N GLY A 23 -8.77 4.62 16.14
CA GLY A 23 -9.11 5.76 15.27
C GLY A 23 -9.43 7.04 16.02
N ASP A 24 -9.32 7.07 17.36
CA ASP A 24 -9.65 8.22 18.19
C ASP A 24 -8.88 9.49 17.73
N PRO A 25 -9.59 10.63 17.51
CA PRO A 25 -8.98 11.88 17.05
C PRO A 25 -7.85 12.40 17.93
N ASP A 26 -7.99 12.32 19.26
CA ASP A 26 -6.95 12.81 20.18
C ASP A 26 -5.70 11.92 20.14
N TYR A 27 -5.89 10.60 19.94
CA TYR A 27 -4.79 9.68 19.69
C TYR A 27 -4.09 10.02 18.37
N ILE A 28 -4.81 10.25 17.27
CA ILE A 28 -4.24 10.60 15.97
C ILE A 28 -3.40 11.88 16.08
N ARG A 29 -3.94 12.94 16.72
CA ARG A 29 -3.23 14.22 16.98
C ARG A 29 -1.96 14.02 17.81
N ASN A 30 -1.98 13.11 18.78
CA ASN A 30 -0.78 12.81 19.58
C ASN A 30 0.25 12.00 18.78
N GLN A 31 -0.18 11.03 17.97
CA GLN A 31 0.72 10.17 17.21
C GLN A 31 1.48 10.89 16.10
N VAL A 32 0.93 11.93 15.49
CA VAL A 32 1.68 12.74 14.51
C VAL A 32 2.86 13.42 15.19
N LEU A 33 2.68 14.02 16.38
CA LEU A 33 3.75 14.67 17.14
C LEU A 33 4.86 13.66 17.50
N CYS A 34 4.47 12.46 17.94
CA CYS A 34 5.41 11.38 18.20
C CYS A 34 6.17 10.92 16.94
N SER A 35 5.52 10.97 15.77
CA SER A 35 6.13 10.60 14.49
C SER A 35 7.12 11.67 14.03
N LEU A 36 6.78 12.95 14.13
CA LEU A 36 7.65 14.08 13.83
C LEU A 36 8.92 14.05 14.69
N ASP A 37 8.77 13.86 16.01
CA ASP A 37 9.91 13.74 16.94
C ASP A 37 10.83 12.56 16.59
N ARG A 38 10.28 11.37 16.30
CA ARG A 38 11.10 10.20 15.96
C ARG A 38 11.79 10.32 14.60
N LEU A 39 11.17 10.98 13.64
CA LEU A 39 11.74 11.22 12.32
C LEU A 39 12.72 12.39 12.32
N GLY A 40 12.62 13.31 13.30
CA GLY A 40 13.43 14.52 13.37
C GLY A 40 13.10 15.52 12.27
N VAL A 41 11.81 15.62 11.91
CA VAL A 41 11.29 16.51 10.86
C VAL A 41 10.18 17.39 11.42
N ASP A 42 9.94 18.53 10.78
CA ASP A 42 8.86 19.46 11.13
C ASP A 42 7.55 19.13 10.41
N GLU A 43 7.63 18.40 9.29
CA GLU A 43 6.50 18.00 8.45
C GLU A 43 6.73 16.56 7.94
N ILE A 44 5.67 15.73 7.88
CA ILE A 44 5.69 14.37 7.32
C ILE A 44 5.23 14.44 5.87
N ASP A 45 6.01 13.87 4.93
CA ASP A 45 5.66 13.88 3.51
C ASP A 45 4.35 13.15 3.23
N LEU A 46 4.16 11.95 3.78
CA LEU A 46 2.94 11.14 3.63
C LEU A 46 2.53 10.50 4.95
N TYR A 47 1.35 10.86 5.44
CA TYR A 47 0.79 10.27 6.66
C TYR A 47 -0.49 9.50 6.36
N GLN A 48 -0.54 8.21 6.75
CA GLN A 48 -1.63 7.33 6.37
C GLN A 48 -2.47 6.89 7.57
N PHE A 49 -3.81 6.91 7.44
CA PHE A 49 -4.69 6.22 8.37
C PHE A 49 -4.55 4.71 8.16
N HIS A 50 -3.96 4.02 9.14
CA HIS A 50 -3.50 2.64 8.98
C HIS A 50 -4.64 1.64 8.82
N ARG A 51 -5.75 1.87 9.53
CA ARG A 51 -6.96 1.04 9.46
C ARG A 51 -8.15 1.73 10.12
N PRO A 52 -9.34 1.69 9.51
CA PRO A 52 -10.57 2.12 10.17
C PRO A 52 -10.78 1.38 11.50
N ASP A 53 -11.26 2.11 12.50
CA ASP A 53 -11.55 1.61 13.84
C ASP A 53 -13.07 1.44 13.99
N PRO A 54 -13.59 0.24 14.30
CA PRO A 54 -15.03 0.03 14.44
C PRO A 54 -15.65 0.77 15.62
N ASP A 55 -14.84 1.19 16.60
CA ASP A 55 -15.29 1.88 17.81
C ASP A 55 -15.27 3.42 17.67
N THR A 56 -14.76 3.94 16.55
CA THR A 56 -14.69 5.38 16.25
C THR A 56 -15.38 5.66 14.92
N PRO A 57 -16.28 6.66 14.81
CA PRO A 57 -16.81 7.08 13.52
C PRO A 57 -15.69 7.41 12.55
N PHE A 58 -15.75 6.82 11.34
CA PHE A 58 -14.69 6.96 10.35
C PHE A 58 -14.43 8.42 9.98
N GLU A 59 -15.48 9.19 9.84
CA GLU A 59 -15.47 10.61 9.49
C GLU A 59 -14.73 11.45 10.54
N ASP A 60 -14.86 11.10 11.84
CA ASP A 60 -14.17 11.79 12.93
C ASP A 60 -12.66 11.54 12.87
N SER A 61 -12.24 10.31 12.54
CA SER A 61 -10.83 10.00 12.30
C SER A 61 -10.27 10.78 11.10
N ILE A 62 -11.02 10.83 9.98
CA ILE A 62 -10.60 11.55 8.76
C ILE A 62 -10.51 13.06 9.03
N ALA A 63 -11.46 13.64 9.78
CA ALA A 63 -11.40 15.05 10.17
C ALA A 63 -10.13 15.38 10.97
N ALA A 64 -9.68 14.47 11.86
CA ALA A 64 -8.42 14.67 12.57
C ALA A 64 -7.21 14.68 11.63
N PHE A 65 -7.17 13.82 10.60
CA PHE A 65 -6.11 13.85 9.57
C PHE A 65 -6.15 15.15 8.75
N ALA A 66 -7.34 15.65 8.39
CA ALA A 66 -7.49 16.93 7.71
C ALA A 66 -6.91 18.10 8.54
N GLU A 67 -7.24 18.15 9.84
CA GLU A 67 -6.68 19.16 10.75
C GLU A 67 -5.15 19.13 10.81
N LEU A 68 -4.51 17.97 10.77
CA LEU A 68 -3.06 17.85 10.79
C LEU A 68 -2.41 18.42 9.52
N GLN A 69 -3.06 18.26 8.38
CA GLN A 69 -2.63 18.83 7.10
C GLN A 69 -2.80 20.36 7.12
N ASP A 70 -3.93 20.87 7.59
CA ASP A 70 -4.20 22.30 7.73
C ASP A 70 -3.20 22.99 8.67
N GLN A 71 -2.70 22.27 9.67
CA GLN A 71 -1.65 22.74 10.59
C GLN A 71 -0.24 22.71 9.99
N GLY A 72 -0.06 22.16 8.78
CA GLY A 72 1.24 21.99 8.14
C GLY A 72 2.14 20.94 8.78
N LEU A 73 1.58 19.99 9.54
CA LEU A 73 2.32 18.87 10.14
C LEU A 73 2.49 17.71 9.17
N VAL A 74 1.65 17.67 8.13
CA VAL A 74 1.60 16.61 7.12
C VAL A 74 1.36 17.21 5.75
N ASN A 75 2.16 16.83 4.75
CA ASN A 75 2.03 17.31 3.38
C ASN A 75 0.93 16.52 2.61
N HIS A 76 1.02 15.19 2.58
CA HIS A 76 0.07 14.34 1.89
C HIS A 76 -0.62 13.35 2.84
N LEU A 77 -1.90 13.11 2.59
CA LEU A 77 -2.70 12.15 3.35
C LEU A 77 -2.95 10.87 2.55
N GLY A 78 -2.99 9.74 3.23
CA GLY A 78 -3.31 8.46 2.64
C GLY A 78 -4.16 7.59 3.55
N LEU A 79 -4.73 6.55 2.97
CA LEU A 79 -5.59 5.60 3.66
C LEU A 79 -5.00 4.19 3.57
N SER A 80 -5.40 3.30 4.48
CA SER A 80 -5.01 1.90 4.41
C SER A 80 -6.12 1.00 4.92
N ASN A 81 -6.33 -0.13 4.24
CA ASN A 81 -7.35 -1.13 4.56
C ASN A 81 -8.78 -0.55 4.61
N VAL A 82 -9.10 0.29 3.64
CA VAL A 82 -10.43 0.89 3.44
C VAL A 82 -11.19 0.20 2.31
N THR A 83 -12.52 0.30 2.34
CA THR A 83 -13.41 -0.05 1.21
C THR A 83 -13.56 1.12 0.25
N VAL A 84 -14.20 0.89 -0.91
CA VAL A 84 -14.50 1.96 -1.88
C VAL A 84 -15.40 3.03 -1.25
N GLU A 85 -16.43 2.62 -0.48
CA GLU A 85 -17.34 3.56 0.21
C GLU A 85 -16.60 4.42 1.24
N GLN A 86 -15.62 3.85 1.94
CA GLN A 86 -14.79 4.61 2.88
C GLN A 86 -13.82 5.54 2.16
N LEU A 87 -13.27 5.11 1.02
CA LEU A 87 -12.45 5.97 0.17
C LEU A 87 -13.26 7.17 -0.33
N ASP A 88 -14.47 6.95 -0.82
CA ASP A 88 -15.35 8.01 -1.31
C ASP A 88 -15.73 8.98 -0.19
N ALA A 89 -16.11 8.48 0.98
CA ALA A 89 -16.41 9.30 2.15
C ALA A 89 -15.21 10.15 2.62
N ALA A 90 -14.00 9.58 2.60
CA ALA A 90 -12.79 10.33 2.95
C ALA A 90 -12.50 11.46 1.95
N ARG A 91 -12.71 11.22 0.65
CA ARG A 91 -12.48 12.20 -0.43
C ARG A 91 -13.42 13.41 -0.37
N GLU A 92 -14.51 13.33 0.40
CA GLU A 92 -15.34 14.50 0.69
C GLU A 92 -14.68 15.48 1.66
N GLN A 93 -13.66 15.04 2.42
CA GLN A 93 -13.01 15.82 3.47
C GLN A 93 -11.53 16.11 3.19
N ILE A 94 -10.83 15.20 2.51
CA ILE A 94 -9.38 15.27 2.25
C ILE A 94 -9.03 14.92 0.81
N ASP A 95 -7.89 15.44 0.35
CA ASP A 95 -7.27 14.98 -0.89
C ASP A 95 -6.42 13.73 -0.62
N VAL A 96 -6.94 12.56 -1.03
CA VAL A 96 -6.29 11.26 -0.78
C VAL A 96 -5.19 11.03 -1.80
N ALA A 97 -3.93 11.07 -1.37
CA ALA A 97 -2.77 10.83 -2.23
C ALA A 97 -2.51 9.34 -2.49
N THR A 98 -2.75 8.48 -1.50
CA THR A 98 -2.49 7.03 -1.62
C THR A 98 -3.51 6.18 -0.88
N VAL A 99 -3.75 4.96 -1.39
CA VAL A 99 -4.46 3.90 -0.66
C VAL A 99 -3.60 2.65 -0.58
N GLN A 100 -3.42 2.12 0.63
CA GLN A 100 -2.62 0.93 0.87
C GLN A 100 -3.51 -0.23 1.35
N VAL A 101 -3.65 -1.28 0.53
CA VAL A 101 -4.44 -2.47 0.83
C VAL A 101 -3.68 -3.75 0.49
N ARG A 102 -4.16 -4.90 0.99
CA ARG A 102 -3.62 -6.21 0.64
C ARG A 102 -3.94 -6.51 -0.83
N TYR A 103 -2.88 -6.68 -1.63
CA TYR A 103 -3.07 -7.03 -3.03
C TYR A 103 -1.80 -7.67 -3.61
N ASN A 104 -1.96 -8.69 -4.44
CA ASN A 104 -0.87 -9.35 -5.16
C ASN A 104 -1.45 -10.27 -6.26
N VAL A 105 -0.60 -10.86 -7.06
CA VAL A 105 -0.97 -11.72 -8.20
C VAL A 105 -1.93 -12.86 -7.85
N VAL A 106 -1.97 -13.32 -6.59
CA VAL A 106 -2.85 -14.41 -6.10
C VAL A 106 -4.09 -13.89 -5.36
N ASN A 107 -3.96 -12.80 -4.61
CA ASN A 107 -5.06 -12.21 -3.84
C ASN A 107 -5.46 -10.88 -4.46
N ARG A 108 -6.66 -10.83 -5.02
CA ARG A 108 -7.24 -9.68 -5.73
C ARG A 108 -8.55 -9.22 -5.10
N ASP A 109 -8.77 -9.52 -3.81
CA ASP A 109 -10.02 -9.17 -3.10
C ASP A 109 -10.32 -7.67 -3.08
N ASN A 110 -9.29 -6.81 -3.29
CA ASN A 110 -9.41 -5.35 -3.35
C ASN A 110 -9.23 -4.80 -4.77
N GLU A 111 -9.66 -5.54 -5.80
CA GLU A 111 -9.62 -5.09 -7.19
C GLU A 111 -10.49 -3.84 -7.41
N ASP A 112 -11.63 -3.77 -6.73
CA ASP A 112 -12.55 -2.65 -6.75
C ASP A 112 -11.91 -1.36 -6.19
N VAL A 113 -11.12 -1.49 -5.12
CA VAL A 113 -10.35 -0.37 -4.55
C VAL A 113 -9.23 0.07 -5.48
N LEU A 114 -8.53 -0.88 -6.15
CA LEU A 114 -7.54 -0.56 -7.17
C LEU A 114 -8.16 0.24 -8.32
N GLN A 115 -9.30 -0.22 -8.84
CA GLN A 115 -10.00 0.46 -9.92
C GLN A 115 -10.44 1.88 -9.52
N ALA A 116 -10.98 2.05 -8.29
CA ALA A 116 -11.34 3.35 -7.77
C ALA A 116 -10.13 4.30 -7.65
N CYS A 117 -8.96 3.77 -7.26
CA CYS A 117 -7.71 4.52 -7.22
C CYS A 117 -7.25 4.93 -8.63
N GLU A 118 -7.33 4.03 -9.61
CA GLU A 118 -6.95 4.30 -10.99
C GLU A 118 -7.84 5.38 -11.61
N ASP A 119 -9.16 5.27 -11.45
CA ASP A 119 -10.13 6.25 -11.96
C ASP A 119 -9.93 7.65 -11.36
N ALA A 120 -9.41 7.72 -10.14
CA ALA A 120 -9.17 8.96 -9.41
C ALA A 120 -7.72 9.48 -9.50
N GLY A 121 -6.79 8.73 -10.08
CA GLY A 121 -5.36 9.07 -10.12
C GLY A 121 -4.68 9.00 -8.74
N ILE A 122 -5.19 8.17 -7.83
CA ILE A 122 -4.66 7.95 -6.48
C ILE A 122 -3.62 6.82 -6.51
N GLY A 123 -2.47 7.02 -5.85
CA GLY A 123 -1.45 5.98 -5.76
C GLY A 123 -1.93 4.75 -5.00
N PHE A 124 -1.82 3.56 -5.61
CA PHE A 124 -2.21 2.28 -4.99
C PHE A 124 -0.98 1.54 -4.48
N ILE A 125 -0.93 1.24 -3.17
CA ILE A 125 0.21 0.62 -2.50
C ILE A 125 -0.18 -0.81 -2.05
N PRO A 126 0.15 -1.85 -2.83
CA PRO A 126 -0.13 -3.24 -2.43
C PRO A 126 0.79 -3.69 -1.30
N TRP A 127 0.23 -4.01 -0.11
CA TRP A 127 1.03 -4.69 0.91
C TRP A 127 0.98 -6.22 0.75
N VAL A 128 2.06 -6.91 1.16
CA VAL A 128 2.32 -8.33 0.87
C VAL A 128 2.36 -8.61 -0.65
N PRO A 129 3.09 -7.81 -1.44
CA PRO A 129 3.11 -7.95 -2.89
C PRO A 129 3.68 -9.30 -3.35
N LEU A 130 4.58 -9.91 -2.57
CA LEU A 130 5.28 -11.16 -2.89
C LEU A 130 4.80 -12.38 -2.10
N ARG A 131 3.81 -12.26 -1.20
CA ARG A 131 3.31 -13.35 -0.34
C ARG A 131 4.40 -14.21 0.33
N LYS A 132 5.57 -13.67 0.58
CA LYS A 132 6.75 -14.41 1.08
C LYS A 132 7.19 -15.57 0.16
N GLY A 133 6.83 -15.55 -1.12
CA GLY A 133 7.10 -16.61 -2.09
C GLY A 133 6.08 -17.77 -2.10
N GLU A 134 4.98 -17.64 -1.37
CA GLU A 134 3.91 -18.65 -1.28
C GLU A 134 2.85 -18.40 -2.35
N TYR A 135 3.06 -18.86 -3.56
CA TYR A 135 2.19 -18.60 -4.72
C TYR A 135 1.11 -19.67 -4.96
N GLY A 136 1.12 -20.79 -4.20
CA GLY A 136 0.13 -21.87 -4.39
C GLY A 136 0.10 -22.40 -5.82
N ASP A 137 -1.11 -22.56 -6.36
CA ASP A 137 -1.32 -23.11 -7.71
C ASP A 137 -0.75 -22.22 -8.82
N MET A 138 -0.49 -20.94 -8.55
CA MET A 138 0.17 -20.04 -9.50
C MET A 138 1.68 -20.27 -9.62
N ALA A 139 2.30 -21.06 -8.74
CA ALA A 139 3.76 -21.21 -8.70
C ALA A 139 4.33 -21.74 -10.03
N ASP A 140 3.62 -22.65 -10.71
CA ASP A 140 4.07 -23.21 -11.99
C ASP A 140 3.93 -22.21 -13.12
N VAL A 141 2.82 -21.48 -13.21
CA VAL A 141 2.62 -20.44 -14.23
C VAL A 141 3.63 -19.30 -14.06
N LEU A 142 3.87 -18.84 -12.84
CA LEU A 142 4.92 -17.87 -12.54
C LEU A 142 6.31 -18.40 -12.90
N GLY A 143 6.57 -19.69 -12.68
CA GLY A 143 7.83 -20.35 -13.02
C GLY A 143 8.08 -20.41 -14.53
N ASP A 144 7.04 -20.76 -15.31
CA ASP A 144 7.11 -20.81 -16.77
C ASP A 144 7.42 -19.43 -17.38
N VAL A 145 6.72 -18.38 -16.90
CA VAL A 145 6.95 -17.00 -17.35
C VAL A 145 8.33 -16.53 -16.91
N ALA A 146 8.76 -16.84 -15.69
CA ALA A 146 10.08 -16.49 -15.18
C ALA A 146 11.21 -17.08 -16.03
N ALA A 147 11.07 -18.34 -16.46
CA ALA A 147 12.05 -18.99 -17.33
C ALA A 147 12.15 -18.33 -18.72
N ALA A 148 11.06 -17.77 -19.25
CA ALA A 148 11.05 -17.07 -20.53
C ALA A 148 11.79 -15.70 -20.47
N HIS A 149 11.88 -15.11 -19.27
CA HIS A 149 12.52 -13.82 -19.03
C HIS A 149 13.90 -13.90 -18.34
N ASP A 150 14.43 -15.11 -18.13
CA ASP A 150 15.62 -15.33 -17.28
C ASP A 150 15.51 -14.64 -15.91
N ALA A 151 14.30 -14.70 -15.33
CA ALA A 151 13.92 -14.01 -14.11
C ALA A 151 13.47 -14.99 -13.03
N THR A 152 13.16 -14.47 -11.85
CA THR A 152 12.60 -15.23 -10.72
C THR A 152 11.08 -15.04 -10.62
N ARG A 153 10.38 -15.99 -9.99
CA ARG A 153 8.94 -15.85 -9.70
C ARG A 153 8.56 -14.55 -8.97
N PRO A 154 9.32 -14.12 -7.93
CA PRO A 154 9.08 -12.81 -7.30
C PRO A 154 9.17 -11.62 -8.28
N GLN A 155 10.13 -11.64 -9.19
CA GLN A 155 10.26 -10.57 -10.20
C GLN A 155 9.06 -10.55 -11.15
N ILE A 156 8.57 -11.71 -11.61
CA ILE A 156 7.36 -11.79 -12.43
C ILE A 156 6.13 -11.32 -11.66
N ALA A 157 6.00 -11.65 -10.37
CA ALA A 157 4.90 -11.17 -9.55
C ALA A 157 4.92 -9.63 -9.39
N LEU A 158 6.09 -9.02 -9.28
CA LEU A 158 6.23 -7.55 -9.25
C LEU A 158 5.97 -6.93 -10.63
N ALA A 159 6.51 -7.51 -11.69
CA ALA A 159 6.26 -7.06 -13.07
C ALA A 159 4.77 -7.11 -13.41
N TRP A 160 4.06 -8.17 -12.96
CA TRP A 160 2.61 -8.26 -13.11
C TRP A 160 1.89 -7.12 -12.38
N LEU A 161 2.25 -6.80 -11.13
CA LEU A 161 1.66 -5.68 -10.38
C LEU A 161 1.84 -4.34 -11.10
N LEU A 162 3.03 -4.10 -11.66
CA LEU A 162 3.34 -2.87 -12.39
C LEU A 162 2.62 -2.79 -13.75
N ALA A 163 2.41 -3.93 -14.41
CA ALA A 163 1.67 -4.01 -15.67
C ALA A 163 0.14 -3.97 -15.46
N HIS A 164 -0.33 -4.31 -14.24
CA HIS A 164 -1.77 -4.43 -13.96
C HIS A 164 -2.46 -3.07 -13.83
N SER A 165 -1.80 -2.08 -13.22
CA SER A 165 -2.31 -0.71 -13.16
C SER A 165 -1.19 0.33 -13.07
N PRO A 166 -1.31 1.46 -13.78
CA PRO A 166 -0.28 2.52 -13.80
C PRO A 166 -0.15 3.28 -12.48
N VAL A 167 -1.11 3.15 -11.56
CA VAL A 167 -1.06 3.80 -10.23
C VAL A 167 -0.45 2.91 -9.15
N THR A 168 0.00 1.70 -9.50
CA THR A 168 0.54 0.73 -8.55
C THR A 168 1.97 1.06 -8.11
N LEU A 169 2.18 1.12 -6.79
CA LEU A 169 3.47 1.35 -6.12
C LEU A 169 3.80 0.16 -5.20
N PRO A 170 4.42 -0.92 -5.69
CA PRO A 170 4.72 -2.11 -4.89
C PRO A 170 5.76 -1.83 -3.81
N ILE A 171 5.56 -2.41 -2.61
CA ILE A 171 6.46 -2.26 -1.45
C ILE A 171 7.07 -3.62 -1.02
N PRO A 172 7.91 -4.26 -1.84
CA PRO A 172 8.52 -5.54 -1.51
C PRO A 172 9.60 -5.38 -0.45
N GLY A 173 9.27 -5.70 0.81
CA GLY A 173 10.22 -5.62 1.92
C GLY A 173 11.28 -6.72 1.85
N THR A 174 12.56 -6.36 2.08
CA THR A 174 13.68 -7.29 2.16
C THR A 174 14.80 -6.76 3.06
N SER A 175 15.61 -7.68 3.60
CA SER A 175 16.88 -7.38 4.28
C SER A 175 18.11 -7.91 3.52
N SER A 176 17.93 -8.44 2.30
CA SER A 176 18.99 -8.94 1.41
C SER A 176 19.25 -7.95 0.28
N PHE A 177 20.51 -7.64 0.02
CA PHE A 177 20.92 -6.81 -1.11
C PHE A 177 20.54 -7.47 -2.45
N ASP A 178 20.80 -8.77 -2.61
CA ASP A 178 20.46 -9.50 -3.83
C ASP A 178 18.95 -9.45 -4.12
N HIS A 179 18.10 -9.57 -3.08
CA HIS A 179 16.66 -9.43 -3.24
C HIS A 179 16.24 -7.99 -3.54
N LEU A 180 16.94 -6.98 -3.00
CA LEU A 180 16.68 -5.58 -3.33
C LEU A 180 16.97 -5.32 -4.82
N GLU A 181 18.12 -5.74 -5.31
CA GLU A 181 18.50 -5.60 -6.71
C GLU A 181 17.52 -6.34 -7.63
N ALA A 182 17.14 -7.57 -7.28
CA ALA A 182 16.15 -8.35 -8.01
C ALA A 182 14.77 -7.67 -8.04
N ASN A 183 14.31 -7.12 -6.90
CA ASN A 183 13.05 -6.39 -6.81
C ASN A 183 13.05 -5.14 -7.70
N VAL A 184 14.13 -4.37 -7.71
CA VAL A 184 14.27 -3.18 -8.57
C VAL A 184 14.32 -3.59 -10.05
N ALA A 185 15.06 -4.64 -10.39
CA ALA A 185 15.17 -5.14 -11.76
C ALA A 185 13.84 -5.63 -12.35
N ALA A 186 12.85 -5.98 -11.49
CA ALA A 186 11.51 -6.37 -11.94
C ALA A 186 10.80 -5.28 -12.75
N SER A 187 11.12 -4.00 -12.51
CA SER A 187 10.57 -2.86 -13.28
C SER A 187 11.00 -2.83 -14.74
N GLY A 188 12.03 -3.57 -15.11
CA GLY A 188 12.51 -3.70 -16.49
C GLY A 188 11.96 -4.93 -17.23
N ILE A 189 11.04 -5.68 -16.64
CA ILE A 189 10.44 -6.87 -17.25
C ILE A 189 9.13 -6.47 -17.94
N ASP A 190 9.13 -6.52 -19.27
CA ASP A 190 7.94 -6.27 -20.09
C ASP A 190 7.22 -7.60 -20.37
N LEU A 191 6.10 -7.83 -19.69
CA LEU A 191 5.24 -8.99 -19.93
C LEU A 191 4.49 -8.82 -21.25
N SER A 192 4.52 -9.83 -22.13
CA SER A 192 3.64 -9.85 -23.30
C SER A 192 2.17 -9.99 -22.89
N ASP A 193 1.25 -9.58 -23.78
CA ASP A 193 -0.20 -9.74 -23.55
C ASP A 193 -0.59 -11.19 -23.23
N GLY A 194 0.11 -12.17 -23.84
CA GLY A 194 -0.14 -13.58 -23.62
C GLY A 194 0.28 -14.04 -22.22
N GLU A 195 1.44 -13.61 -21.75
CA GLU A 195 1.96 -13.91 -20.41
C GLU A 195 1.11 -13.23 -19.33
N TYR A 196 0.79 -11.98 -19.52
CA TYR A 196 -0.11 -11.24 -18.62
C TYR A 196 -1.45 -11.96 -18.46
N ARG A 197 -2.13 -12.34 -19.57
CA ARG A 197 -3.40 -13.06 -19.53
C ARG A 197 -3.27 -14.41 -18.84
N ARG A 198 -2.21 -15.19 -19.10
CA ARG A 198 -1.96 -16.46 -18.39
C ARG A 198 -1.88 -16.27 -16.88
N LEU A 199 -1.25 -15.18 -16.40
CA LEU A 199 -1.16 -14.85 -14.97
C LEU A 199 -2.51 -14.37 -14.42
N VAL A 200 -3.31 -13.67 -15.22
CA VAL A 200 -4.68 -13.27 -14.83
C VAL A 200 -5.60 -14.47 -14.70
N ASP A 201 -5.57 -15.40 -15.65
CA ASP A 201 -6.49 -16.55 -15.73
C ASP A 201 -6.14 -17.66 -14.71
N ALA A 202 -4.93 -17.66 -14.16
CA ALA A 202 -4.45 -18.67 -13.22
C ALA A 202 -4.76 -18.35 -11.74
N ALA A 203 -5.31 -17.17 -11.41
CA ALA A 203 -5.54 -16.69 -10.04
C ALA A 203 -6.94 -17.01 -9.51
#